data_a4729cedca9cb9ae06161b5b4e718505
#
_entry.id   a4729cedca9cb9ae06161b5b4e718505
#
_cell.length_a   1.000
_cell.length_b   1.000
_cell.length_c   1.000
_cell.angle_alpha   90.00
_cell.angle_beta   90.00
_cell.angle_gamma   90.00
#
_symmetry.space_group_name_H-M   'P 1'
#
loop_
_entity.id
_entity.type
_entity.pdbx_description
1 polymer ?
#
loop_
_entity_poly.entity_id
_entity_poly.type
_entity_poly.pdbx_seq_one_letter_code
_entity_poly.pdbx_strand_id
1 'polypeptide(L)'
;MKRIFIVHGWDGYPEEGWFPWLKKQLEEKGFKVFVPQLPDPANPRIEKWVPKLAETVGKADAETYFVGHSMGCQTIARYLESLPEDIKTGGVVFVAGYFKKLTNLEDNEVKKMARHWLETPVDLNKAHSHIRKSVAIFSDNDPYVLLDNQDDFKNKLGSEIIIQHDMGHFSGSTGTFELPVVLEELLKMAN
;
A
#
# COMPACT_ATOMS: atom_id res chain seq x y z
N MET A 1 17.08 12.58 -5.38
CA MET A 1 16.05 12.25 -6.42
C MET A 1 14.96 11.43 -5.72
N LYS A 2 13.74 11.92 -5.76
CA LYS A 2 12.60 11.26 -5.10
C LYS A 2 12.32 9.89 -5.72
N ARG A 3 12.17 8.89 -4.86
CA ARG A 3 11.94 7.48 -5.24
C ARG A 3 10.56 7.05 -4.76
N ILE A 4 9.80 6.38 -5.62
CA ILE A 4 8.46 5.89 -5.30
C ILE A 4 8.44 4.38 -5.50
N PHE A 5 7.92 3.66 -4.51
CA PHE A 5 7.76 2.20 -4.54
C PHE A 5 6.26 1.88 -4.53
N ILE A 6 5.77 1.30 -5.63
CA ILE A 6 4.38 0.85 -5.76
C ILE A 6 4.36 -0.64 -5.41
N VAL A 7 3.58 -1.02 -4.41
CA VAL A 7 3.54 -2.36 -3.83
C VAL A 7 2.17 -2.97 -4.07
N HIS A 8 2.12 -4.02 -4.90
CA HIS A 8 0.89 -4.71 -5.28
C HIS A 8 0.28 -5.52 -4.13
N GLY A 9 -0.98 -5.90 -4.28
CA GLY A 9 -1.71 -6.76 -3.39
C GLY A 9 -1.52 -8.26 -3.65
N TRP A 10 -2.39 -9.08 -3.02
CA TRP A 10 -2.46 -10.51 -3.25
C TRP A 10 -2.72 -10.82 -4.72
N ASP A 11 -2.03 -11.84 -5.24
CA ASP A 11 -2.05 -12.27 -6.66
C ASP A 11 -1.73 -11.16 -7.68
N GLY A 12 -1.16 -10.06 -7.19
CA GLY A 12 -0.81 -8.91 -8.01
C GLY A 12 0.54 -9.04 -8.72
N TYR A 13 0.76 -8.12 -9.65
CA TYR A 13 1.98 -8.04 -10.45
C TYR A 13 2.25 -6.59 -10.89
N PRO A 14 3.47 -6.26 -11.36
CA PRO A 14 3.87 -4.88 -11.65
C PRO A 14 3.05 -4.17 -12.74
N GLU A 15 2.46 -4.92 -13.66
CA GLU A 15 1.68 -4.39 -14.79
C GLU A 15 0.17 -4.37 -14.49
N GLU A 16 -0.25 -4.65 -13.25
CA GLU A 16 -1.66 -4.70 -12.88
C GLU A 16 -2.31 -3.32 -12.86
N GLY A 17 -3.53 -3.24 -13.44
CA GLY A 17 -4.45 -2.12 -13.29
C GLY A 17 -3.82 -0.77 -13.57
N TRP A 18 -3.87 0.13 -12.58
CA TRP A 18 -3.40 1.51 -12.67
C TRP A 18 -1.88 1.69 -12.40
N PHE A 19 -1.13 0.65 -12.05
CA PHE A 19 0.30 0.79 -11.74
C PHE A 19 1.14 1.27 -12.93
N PRO A 20 0.97 0.73 -14.17
CA PRO A 20 1.73 1.23 -15.33
C PRO A 20 1.44 2.69 -15.65
N TRP A 21 0.15 3.10 -15.55
CA TRP A 21 -0.25 4.48 -15.75
C TRP A 21 0.39 5.41 -14.71
N LEU A 22 0.27 5.07 -13.41
CA LEU A 22 0.84 5.86 -12.33
C LEU A 22 2.35 5.97 -12.45
N LYS A 23 3.04 4.85 -12.74
CA LYS A 23 4.49 4.84 -12.97
C LYS A 23 4.88 5.82 -14.07
N LYS A 24 4.23 5.75 -15.24
CA LYS A 24 4.49 6.65 -16.36
C LYS A 24 4.31 8.11 -15.97
N GLN A 25 3.17 8.45 -15.34
CA GLN A 25 2.87 9.82 -14.91
C GLN A 25 3.92 10.39 -13.94
N LEU A 26 4.41 9.57 -13.02
CA LEU A 26 5.42 9.98 -12.05
C LEU A 26 6.82 10.11 -12.68
N GLU A 27 7.20 9.19 -13.57
CA GLU A 27 8.48 9.25 -14.28
C GLU A 27 8.58 10.49 -15.17
N GLU A 28 7.48 10.88 -15.85
CA GLU A 28 7.38 12.14 -16.62
C GLU A 28 7.58 13.40 -15.76
N LYS A 29 7.35 13.28 -14.44
CA LYS A 29 7.56 14.35 -13.45
C LYS A 29 8.92 14.26 -12.73
N GLY A 30 9.80 13.39 -13.18
CA GLY A 30 11.17 13.27 -12.68
C GLY A 30 11.35 12.39 -11.44
N PHE A 31 10.35 11.60 -11.07
CA PHE A 31 10.49 10.60 -10.01
C PHE A 31 11.16 9.34 -10.54
N LYS A 32 11.88 8.62 -9.68
CA LYS A 32 12.34 7.26 -9.96
C LYS A 32 11.33 6.27 -9.36
N VAL A 33 10.64 5.50 -10.21
CA VAL A 33 9.55 4.63 -9.79
C VAL A 33 9.93 3.16 -9.90
N PHE A 34 9.64 2.41 -8.84
CA PHE A 34 9.86 0.98 -8.74
C PHE A 34 8.53 0.28 -8.47
N VAL A 35 8.25 -0.77 -9.21
CA VAL A 35 7.10 -1.65 -8.98
C VAL A 35 7.64 -3.08 -8.85
N PRO A 36 8.10 -3.48 -7.64
CA PRO A 36 8.70 -4.79 -7.46
C PRO A 36 7.67 -5.91 -7.63
N GLN A 37 8.06 -6.97 -8.34
CA GLN A 37 7.37 -8.24 -8.25
C GLN A 37 7.69 -8.88 -6.91
N LEU A 38 6.67 -9.03 -6.06
CA LEU A 38 6.82 -9.74 -4.78
C LEU A 38 6.79 -11.26 -4.99
N PRO A 39 7.53 -12.03 -4.18
CA PRO A 39 7.62 -13.48 -4.35
C PRO A 39 6.29 -14.20 -4.13
N ASP A 40 5.96 -15.14 -5.00
CA ASP A 40 4.81 -16.04 -4.87
C ASP A 40 3.51 -15.27 -4.56
N PRO A 41 3.04 -14.38 -5.47
CA PRO A 41 1.94 -13.47 -5.18
C PRO A 41 0.60 -14.16 -4.95
N ALA A 42 0.41 -15.36 -5.47
CA ALA A 42 -0.76 -16.19 -5.21
C ALA A 42 -0.77 -16.77 -3.78
N ASN A 43 0.39 -16.83 -3.11
CA ASN A 43 0.54 -17.37 -1.75
C ASN A 43 1.46 -16.45 -0.92
N PRO A 44 1.04 -15.20 -0.66
CA PRO A 44 1.85 -14.17 -0.05
C PRO A 44 2.22 -14.49 1.39
N ARG A 45 3.49 -14.29 1.73
CA ARG A 45 4.03 -14.52 3.06
C ARG A 45 4.77 -13.29 3.57
N ILE A 46 4.47 -12.89 4.80
CA ILE A 46 5.09 -11.73 5.48
C ILE A 46 6.62 -11.84 5.43
N GLU A 47 7.14 -13.01 5.80
CA GLU A 47 8.58 -13.32 5.88
C GLU A 47 9.30 -13.36 4.52
N LYS A 48 8.57 -13.28 3.41
CA LYS A 48 9.11 -13.14 2.05
C LYS A 48 8.91 -11.73 1.49
N TRP A 49 7.71 -11.18 1.68
CA TRP A 49 7.34 -9.90 1.07
C TRP A 49 8.02 -8.71 1.73
N VAL A 50 8.04 -8.66 3.07
CA VAL A 50 8.68 -7.56 3.80
C VAL A 50 10.19 -7.50 3.54
N PRO A 51 10.98 -8.60 3.61
CA PRO A 51 12.39 -8.57 3.23
C PRO A 51 12.62 -8.21 1.75
N LYS A 52 11.75 -8.67 0.83
CA LYS A 52 11.86 -8.31 -0.59
C LYS A 52 11.64 -6.83 -0.83
N LEU A 53 10.67 -6.22 -0.15
CA LEU A 53 10.48 -4.79 -0.20
C LEU A 53 11.71 -4.05 0.38
N ALA A 54 12.22 -4.49 1.53
CA ALA A 54 13.41 -3.91 2.16
C ALA A 54 14.65 -3.98 1.25
N GLU A 55 14.89 -5.12 0.60
CA GLU A 55 15.94 -5.28 -0.41
C GLU A 55 15.80 -4.29 -1.57
N THR A 56 14.56 -4.14 -2.07
CA THR A 56 14.27 -3.27 -3.22
C THR A 56 14.44 -1.78 -2.87
N VAL A 57 14.02 -1.38 -1.68
CA VAL A 57 14.15 0.00 -1.19
C VAL A 57 15.60 0.35 -0.89
N GLY A 58 16.35 -0.60 -0.33
CA GLY A 58 17.68 -0.35 0.21
C GLY A 58 17.61 0.65 1.36
N LYS A 59 18.39 1.72 1.31
CA LYS A 59 18.37 2.76 2.33
C LYS A 59 17.18 3.71 2.10
N ALA A 60 16.22 3.71 3.03
CA ALA A 60 15.13 4.67 3.04
C ALA A 60 15.58 6.04 3.58
N ASP A 61 14.95 7.11 3.12
CA ASP A 61 15.21 8.49 3.49
C ASP A 61 13.96 9.37 3.25
N ALA A 62 14.08 10.66 3.50
CA ALA A 62 13.01 11.63 3.31
C ALA A 62 12.54 11.80 1.85
N GLU A 63 13.30 11.30 0.88
CA GLU A 63 12.96 11.29 -0.55
C GLU A 63 12.36 9.95 -1.00
N THR A 64 12.05 9.06 -0.04
CA THR A 64 11.46 7.74 -0.28
C THR A 64 9.95 7.79 0.00
N TYR A 65 9.15 7.43 -0.99
CA TYR A 65 7.68 7.40 -0.94
C TYR A 65 7.15 6.02 -1.28
N PHE A 66 5.97 5.70 -0.77
CA PHE A 66 5.32 4.41 -1.03
C PHE A 66 3.89 4.59 -1.50
N VAL A 67 3.46 3.65 -2.33
CA VAL A 67 2.06 3.43 -2.67
C VAL A 67 1.76 1.95 -2.45
N GLY A 68 0.80 1.63 -1.61
CA GLY A 68 0.37 0.26 -1.39
C GLY A 68 -1.05 0.04 -1.91
N HIS A 69 -1.28 -1.11 -2.53
CA HIS A 69 -2.63 -1.57 -2.85
C HIS A 69 -2.96 -2.81 -2.03
N SER A 70 -4.12 -2.82 -1.38
CA SER A 70 -4.63 -3.97 -0.65
C SER A 70 -3.60 -4.53 0.36
N MET A 71 -3.16 -5.77 0.23
CA MET A 71 -2.13 -6.40 1.06
C MET A 71 -0.76 -5.70 0.98
N GLY A 72 -0.48 -4.99 -0.12
CA GLY A 72 0.70 -4.14 -0.24
C GLY A 72 0.76 -3.05 0.84
N CYS A 73 -0.39 -2.58 1.34
CA CYS A 73 -0.47 -1.64 2.46
C CYS A 73 0.10 -2.25 3.75
N GLN A 74 -0.24 -3.50 4.05
CA GLN A 74 0.31 -4.24 5.18
C GLN A 74 1.81 -4.49 5.03
N THR A 75 2.26 -4.82 3.81
CA THR A 75 3.69 -5.02 3.51
C THR A 75 4.49 -3.75 3.79
N ILE A 76 3.99 -2.59 3.36
CA ILE A 76 4.61 -1.29 3.62
C ILE A 76 4.63 -0.97 5.12
N ALA A 77 3.50 -1.14 5.83
CA ALA A 77 3.44 -0.85 7.26
C ALA A 77 4.43 -1.70 8.07
N ARG A 78 4.57 -3.00 7.76
CA ARG A 78 5.53 -3.90 8.40
C ARG A 78 6.98 -3.56 8.05
N TYR A 79 7.23 -3.14 6.82
CA TYR A 79 8.55 -2.64 6.43
C TYR A 79 8.90 -1.37 7.23
N LEU A 80 7.99 -0.40 7.32
CA LEU A 80 8.20 0.84 8.08
C LEU A 80 8.42 0.56 9.57
N GLU A 81 7.64 -0.33 10.19
CA GLU A 81 7.85 -0.78 11.57
C GLU A 81 9.27 -1.31 11.82
N SER A 82 9.88 -1.93 10.81
CA SER A 82 11.22 -2.53 10.91
C SER A 82 12.37 -1.53 10.79
N LEU A 83 12.08 -0.27 10.43
CA LEU A 83 13.14 0.72 10.21
C LEU A 83 13.79 1.18 11.53
N PRO A 84 15.07 1.60 11.49
CA PRO A 84 15.73 2.29 12.59
C PRO A 84 15.01 3.61 12.96
N GLU A 85 14.98 3.95 14.24
CA GLU A 85 14.19 5.08 14.79
C GLU A 85 14.50 6.45 14.17
N ASP A 86 15.72 6.66 13.70
CA ASP A 86 16.19 7.89 13.05
C ASP A 86 15.73 8.07 11.60
N ILE A 87 15.17 7.03 11.00
CA ILE A 87 14.76 7.05 9.59
C ILE A 87 13.33 7.62 9.48
N LYS A 88 13.17 8.60 8.58
CA LYS A 88 11.86 9.16 8.18
C LYS A 88 11.72 9.09 6.67
N THR A 89 10.58 8.59 6.21
CA THR A 89 10.21 8.57 4.78
C THR A 89 9.40 9.80 4.39
N GLY A 90 9.34 10.12 3.11
CA GLY A 90 8.64 11.29 2.59
C GLY A 90 7.13 11.18 2.75
N GLY A 91 6.57 10.01 2.45
CA GLY A 91 5.14 9.78 2.61
C GLY A 91 4.65 8.44 2.07
N VAL A 92 3.39 8.15 2.39
CA VAL A 92 2.73 6.90 1.97
C VAL A 92 1.30 7.18 1.51
N VAL A 93 0.92 6.62 0.36
CA VAL A 93 -0.48 6.50 -0.08
C VAL A 93 -0.91 5.03 0.03
N PHE A 94 -1.90 4.78 0.84
CA PHE A 94 -2.51 3.48 1.01
C PHE A 94 -3.82 3.41 0.22
N VAL A 95 -4.01 2.40 -0.62
CA VAL A 95 -5.21 2.20 -1.43
C VAL A 95 -5.85 0.87 -1.06
N ALA A 96 -7.12 0.88 -0.68
CA ALA A 96 -7.88 -0.30 -0.23
C ALA A 96 -7.12 -1.14 0.80
N GLY A 97 -6.43 -0.49 1.75
CA GLY A 97 -5.67 -1.17 2.80
C GLY A 97 -6.55 -1.69 3.93
N TYR A 98 -6.05 -2.66 4.68
CA TYR A 98 -6.80 -3.26 5.79
C TYR A 98 -5.89 -3.75 6.90
N PHE A 99 -6.38 -3.66 8.15
CA PHE A 99 -5.71 -4.21 9.34
C PHE A 99 -6.69 -4.93 10.29
N LYS A 100 -8.03 -4.81 10.06
CA LYS A 100 -9.05 -5.43 10.92
C LYS A 100 -9.56 -6.74 10.34
N LYS A 101 -10.24 -6.67 9.21
CA LYS A 101 -10.89 -7.82 8.59
C LYS A 101 -11.05 -7.64 7.10
N LEU A 102 -11.19 -8.75 6.41
CA LEU A 102 -11.65 -8.84 5.03
C LEU A 102 -13.00 -9.55 4.98
N THR A 103 -13.80 -9.23 3.98
CA THR A 103 -15.12 -9.81 3.71
C THR A 103 -15.14 -10.53 2.37
N ASN A 104 -16.19 -11.31 2.12
CA ASN A 104 -16.43 -12.02 0.85
C ASN A 104 -15.26 -12.90 0.36
N LEU A 105 -14.45 -13.41 1.27
CA LEU A 105 -13.46 -14.42 0.96
C LEU A 105 -14.17 -15.79 0.91
N GLU A 106 -14.25 -16.42 -0.25
CA GLU A 106 -14.97 -17.69 -0.40
C GLU A 106 -14.08 -18.89 -0.09
N ASP A 107 -12.87 -18.92 -0.63
CA ASP A 107 -11.93 -20.02 -0.52
C ASP A 107 -11.30 -20.13 0.88
N ASN A 108 -11.19 -21.36 1.41
CA ASN A 108 -10.65 -21.61 2.76
C ASN A 108 -9.14 -21.36 2.85
N GLU A 109 -8.37 -21.61 1.80
CA GLU A 109 -6.94 -21.32 1.80
C GLU A 109 -6.69 -19.82 1.74
N VAL A 110 -7.52 -19.07 0.98
CA VAL A 110 -7.52 -17.61 0.97
C VAL A 110 -7.84 -17.05 2.36
N LYS A 111 -8.85 -17.60 3.04
CA LYS A 111 -9.21 -17.19 4.42
C LYS A 111 -8.06 -17.47 5.40
N LYS A 112 -7.39 -18.60 5.27
CA LYS A 112 -6.26 -18.98 6.12
C LYS A 112 -5.06 -18.05 5.90
N MET A 113 -4.76 -17.75 4.65
CA MET A 113 -3.70 -16.81 4.26
C MET A 113 -4.00 -15.40 4.78
N ALA A 114 -5.22 -14.88 4.54
CA ALA A 114 -5.65 -13.58 5.04
C ALA A 114 -5.60 -13.50 6.58
N ARG A 115 -6.02 -14.57 7.26
CA ARG A 115 -5.94 -14.69 8.73
C ARG A 115 -4.50 -14.55 9.23
N HIS A 116 -3.53 -15.21 8.59
CA HIS A 116 -2.11 -15.09 8.96
C HIS A 116 -1.63 -13.64 8.93
N TRP A 117 -1.99 -12.87 7.89
CA TRP A 117 -1.64 -11.46 7.78
C TRP A 117 -2.36 -10.58 8.82
N LEU A 118 -3.62 -10.90 9.15
CA LEU A 118 -4.42 -10.14 10.12
C LEU A 118 -4.04 -10.46 11.57
N GLU A 119 -3.74 -11.71 11.89
CA GLU A 119 -3.43 -12.15 13.25
C GLU A 119 -1.94 -11.94 13.63
N THR A 120 -1.04 -11.82 12.65
CA THR A 120 0.35 -11.45 12.93
C THR A 120 0.42 -9.99 13.33
N PRO A 121 0.84 -9.66 14.56
CA PRO A 121 0.88 -8.28 15.05
C PRO A 121 1.72 -7.37 14.17
N VAL A 122 1.32 -6.10 14.08
CA VAL A 122 2.09 -4.99 13.50
C VAL A 122 1.90 -3.74 14.37
N ASP A 123 2.99 -3.09 14.74
CA ASP A 123 2.94 -1.82 15.47
C ASP A 123 2.76 -0.66 14.50
N LEU A 124 1.49 -0.28 14.27
CA LEU A 124 1.14 0.81 13.38
C LEU A 124 1.60 2.18 13.90
N ASN A 125 1.70 2.36 15.22
CA ASN A 125 2.22 3.61 15.79
C ASN A 125 3.71 3.73 15.52
N LYS A 126 4.46 2.64 15.63
CA LYS A 126 5.87 2.61 15.25
C LYS A 126 6.02 2.85 13.75
N ALA A 127 5.23 2.20 12.89
CA ALA A 127 5.22 2.47 11.46
C ALA A 127 4.93 3.96 11.16
N HIS A 128 3.92 4.55 11.83
CA HIS A 128 3.60 5.98 11.72
C HIS A 128 4.80 6.87 12.06
N SER A 129 5.58 6.50 13.08
CA SER A 129 6.74 7.29 13.49
C SER A 129 7.77 7.46 12.35
N HIS A 130 7.75 6.64 11.32
CA HIS A 130 8.63 6.71 10.14
C HIS A 130 8.00 7.44 8.94
N ILE A 131 6.77 7.94 9.05
CA ILE A 131 6.01 8.57 7.96
C ILE A 131 5.88 10.07 8.21
N ARG A 132 6.22 10.91 7.23
CA ARG A 132 6.00 12.36 7.32
C ARG A 132 4.59 12.77 6.93
N LYS A 133 4.06 12.17 5.86
CA LYS A 133 2.70 12.42 5.36
C LYS A 133 2.05 11.10 4.95
N SER A 134 0.77 10.95 5.25
CA SER A 134 0.04 9.71 4.96
C SER A 134 -1.39 10.01 4.48
N VAL A 135 -1.80 9.32 3.42
CA VAL A 135 -3.17 9.33 2.90
C VAL A 135 -3.63 7.89 2.74
N ALA A 136 -4.88 7.61 3.09
CA ALA A 136 -5.50 6.32 2.85
C ALA A 136 -6.80 6.51 2.04
N ILE A 137 -6.90 5.79 0.92
CA ILE A 137 -7.96 5.89 -0.07
C ILE A 137 -8.79 4.62 -0.02
N PHE A 138 -10.10 4.77 0.13
CA PHE A 138 -11.07 3.69 0.20
C PHE A 138 -12.18 3.88 -0.82
N SER A 139 -12.87 2.80 -1.17
CA SER A 139 -14.09 2.84 -1.97
C SER A 139 -15.29 2.46 -1.11
N ASP A 140 -16.43 3.15 -1.31
CA ASP A 140 -17.66 2.89 -0.56
C ASP A 140 -18.36 1.58 -0.96
N ASN A 141 -17.98 0.99 -2.09
CA ASN A 141 -18.51 -0.28 -2.59
C ASN A 141 -17.45 -1.39 -2.71
N ASP A 142 -16.31 -1.27 -2.00
CA ASP A 142 -15.28 -2.32 -1.99
C ASP A 142 -15.85 -3.62 -1.39
N PRO A 143 -15.88 -4.73 -2.15
CA PRO A 143 -16.46 -5.97 -1.66
C PRO A 143 -15.62 -6.67 -0.59
N TYR A 144 -14.33 -6.35 -0.49
CA TYR A 144 -13.38 -7.02 0.40
C TYR A 144 -12.99 -6.18 1.61
N VAL A 145 -12.75 -4.90 1.41
CA VAL A 145 -12.25 -3.97 2.43
C VAL A 145 -13.34 -2.97 2.80
N LEU A 146 -14.05 -3.25 3.89
CA LEU A 146 -15.09 -2.36 4.40
C LEU A 146 -14.50 -1.06 4.94
N LEU A 147 -15.30 0.01 4.89
CA LEU A 147 -14.90 1.36 5.32
C LEU A 147 -14.45 1.45 6.77
N ASP A 148 -14.85 0.54 7.66
CA ASP A 148 -14.40 0.52 9.05
C ASP A 148 -12.88 0.26 9.20
N ASN A 149 -12.22 -0.24 8.14
CA ASN A 149 -10.76 -0.34 8.12
C ASN A 149 -10.07 1.03 8.16
N GLN A 150 -10.73 2.11 7.69
CA GLN A 150 -10.17 3.48 7.70
C GLN A 150 -9.73 3.94 9.11
N ASP A 151 -10.35 3.42 10.17
CA ASP A 151 -10.08 3.85 11.55
C ASP A 151 -8.62 3.58 11.96
N ASP A 152 -8.03 2.45 11.57
CA ASP A 152 -6.64 2.14 11.89
C ASP A 152 -5.67 3.06 11.11
N PHE A 153 -5.99 3.38 9.86
CA PHE A 153 -5.21 4.32 9.07
C PHE A 153 -5.28 5.73 9.65
N LYS A 154 -6.48 6.19 10.01
CA LYS A 154 -6.69 7.51 10.60
C LYS A 154 -6.04 7.62 11.98
N ASN A 155 -6.36 6.69 12.87
CA ASN A 155 -6.05 6.84 14.30
C ASN A 155 -4.65 6.37 14.68
N LYS A 156 -4.07 5.41 13.94
CA LYS A 156 -2.76 4.82 14.24
C LYS A 156 -1.67 5.20 13.25
N LEU A 157 -2.00 5.34 11.96
CA LEU A 157 -1.05 5.75 10.92
C LEU A 157 -1.10 7.26 10.61
N GLY A 158 -2.04 8.01 11.22
CA GLY A 158 -2.18 9.46 11.01
C GLY A 158 -2.57 9.84 9.58
N SER A 159 -3.22 8.92 8.85
CA SER A 159 -3.57 9.15 7.45
C SER A 159 -4.76 10.10 7.31
N GLU A 160 -4.67 11.02 6.35
CA GLU A 160 -5.86 11.66 5.79
C GLU A 160 -6.69 10.61 5.05
N ILE A 161 -8.01 10.62 5.23
CA ILE A 161 -8.90 9.64 4.62
C ILE A 161 -9.62 10.24 3.41
N ILE A 162 -9.54 9.54 2.28
CA ILE A 162 -10.27 9.88 1.05
C ILE A 162 -11.18 8.71 0.70
N ILE A 163 -12.47 8.99 0.51
CA ILE A 163 -13.44 8.01 0.04
C ILE A 163 -13.73 8.29 -1.44
N GLN A 164 -13.55 7.28 -2.28
CA GLN A 164 -13.95 7.28 -3.67
C GLN A 164 -15.27 6.52 -3.82
N HIS A 165 -16.12 6.93 -4.78
CA HIS A 165 -17.41 6.28 -5.02
C HIS A 165 -17.29 5.28 -6.17
N ASP A 166 -17.90 4.11 -5.98
CA ASP A 166 -18.06 3.06 -7.00
C ASP A 166 -16.76 2.55 -7.65
N MET A 167 -15.64 2.57 -6.90
CA MET A 167 -14.33 2.11 -7.41
C MET A 167 -14.04 0.62 -7.16
N GLY A 168 -14.96 -0.10 -6.50
CA GLY A 168 -14.73 -1.49 -6.08
C GLY A 168 -13.44 -1.62 -5.28
N HIS A 169 -12.63 -2.63 -5.57
CA HIS A 169 -11.33 -2.85 -4.92
C HIS A 169 -10.16 -2.18 -5.67
N PHE A 170 -10.41 -1.17 -6.49
CA PHE A 170 -9.40 -0.47 -7.30
C PHE A 170 -8.53 -1.39 -8.15
N SER A 171 -9.08 -2.49 -8.64
CA SER A 171 -8.31 -3.47 -9.41
C SER A 171 -8.52 -3.33 -10.92
N GLY A 172 -7.55 -3.81 -11.71
CA GLY A 172 -7.67 -3.90 -13.16
C GLY A 172 -8.83 -4.82 -13.58
N SER A 173 -9.15 -5.86 -12.80
CA SER A 173 -10.28 -6.75 -13.03
C SER A 173 -11.64 -6.05 -12.93
N THR A 174 -11.72 -4.93 -12.22
CA THR A 174 -12.92 -4.08 -12.14
C THR A 174 -12.85 -2.85 -13.05
N GLY A 175 -11.83 -2.78 -13.93
CA GLY A 175 -11.69 -1.71 -14.93
C GLY A 175 -10.93 -0.47 -14.45
N THR A 176 -10.26 -0.51 -13.31
CA THR A 176 -9.46 0.62 -12.81
C THR A 176 -8.05 0.56 -13.41
N PHE A 177 -7.83 1.31 -14.48
CA PHE A 177 -6.53 1.42 -15.18
C PHE A 177 -5.83 2.75 -14.98
N GLU A 178 -6.50 3.72 -14.37
CA GLU A 178 -5.98 5.02 -13.97
C GLU A 178 -6.51 5.35 -12.57
N LEU A 179 -5.71 6.00 -11.74
CA LEU A 179 -6.12 6.41 -10.40
C LEU A 179 -5.54 7.80 -10.07
N PRO A 180 -6.12 8.87 -10.65
CA PRO A 180 -5.60 10.24 -10.54
C PRO A 180 -5.42 10.72 -9.12
N VAL A 181 -6.30 10.36 -8.20
CA VAL A 181 -6.22 10.75 -6.79
C VAL A 181 -4.89 10.32 -6.14
N VAL A 182 -4.34 9.15 -6.49
CA VAL A 182 -3.04 8.71 -5.98
C VAL A 182 -1.91 9.59 -6.49
N LEU A 183 -1.94 9.95 -7.79
CA LEU A 183 -0.96 10.84 -8.38
C LEU A 183 -1.00 12.23 -7.71
N GLU A 184 -2.19 12.79 -7.54
CA GLU A 184 -2.40 14.10 -6.92
C GLU A 184 -1.85 14.13 -5.50
N GLU A 185 -2.16 13.13 -4.68
CA GLU A 185 -1.70 13.06 -3.29
C GLU A 185 -0.18 12.86 -3.18
N LEU A 186 0.42 12.03 -4.04
CA LEU A 186 1.87 11.91 -4.10
C LEU A 186 2.55 13.23 -4.45
N LEU A 187 2.02 13.98 -5.42
CA LEU A 187 2.57 15.27 -5.81
C LEU A 187 2.45 16.31 -4.69
N LYS A 188 1.32 16.33 -3.96
CA LYS A 188 1.15 17.19 -2.77
C LYS A 188 2.13 16.83 -1.65
N MET A 189 2.38 15.53 -1.44
CA MET A 189 3.34 15.07 -0.43
C MET A 189 4.77 15.44 -0.79
N ALA A 190 5.09 15.38 -2.08
CA ALA A 190 6.45 15.55 -2.57
C ALA A 190 6.87 17.00 -2.81
N ASN A 191 5.95 17.94 -2.73
CA ASN A 191 6.21 19.39 -2.76
C ASN A 191 6.38 19.94 -1.35
#